data_45821997a4a0a6ff7fc5387521d28274
#
_entry.id   45821997a4a0a6ff7fc5387521d28274
#
_cell.length_a   1.000
_cell.length_b   1.000
_cell.length_c   1.000
_cell.angle_alpha   90.00
_cell.angle_beta   90.00
_cell.angle_gamma   90.00
#
_symmetry.space_group_name_H-M   'P 1'
#
loop_
_entity.id
_entity.type
_entity.pdbx_description
1 polymer ?
#
loop_
_entity_poly.entity_id
_entity_poly.type
_entity_poly.pdbx_seq_one_letter_code
_entity_poly.pdbx_strand_id
1 'polypeptide(L)'
;MKPVLALSIPVLALALTACSAPEAPISFSEENTAAAYAVPALPSFDELPVLETLPDPLAFADGSGRALKLRDWERRRAEILAQLQFYEVGTKPATPKECVSARMENDTTLVVDVTVNGETLTIHSTLKRPEGEGPFPVIIGCGFGGPGSLPRPIFETRDIATVSFPFWEVMSHTQTRGNEPINKLYPELTEIGAYSAWPWGVSRLIDALEQLRDSRLDLRRIAITGCSFAGKMALWAGAMDERIALTIAQEPGGGGAAAWRVSETLGEVETVGRTNYAWFKESMRDFSEENVSRMPMDHHELCALVAPRALLVFGNPDYPWLADRAGYVSCVAARRVWAQYGIADRMGYSFQDKHMHCALPQEEWPELEAFVDRFLLGKDVPTEVTTAPMFEDTDLSQWINW
;
A
#
# COMPACT_ATOMS: atom_id res chain seq x y z
N MET A 1 37.86 74.45 8.14
CA MET A 1 37.08 73.38 7.51
C MET A 1 37.87 72.06 7.63
N LYS A 2 37.46 71.16 8.50
CA LYS A 2 38.07 69.83 8.62
C LYS A 2 37.18 68.79 7.86
N PRO A 3 37.75 67.84 7.14
CA PRO A 3 36.97 66.84 6.44
C PRO A 3 36.48 65.76 7.44
N VAL A 4 35.20 65.41 7.33
CA VAL A 4 34.56 64.29 8.04
C VAL A 4 34.84 63.01 7.26
N LEU A 5 35.55 62.10 7.88
CA LEU A 5 35.79 60.73 7.38
C LEU A 5 34.51 59.89 7.60
N ALA A 6 33.87 59.47 6.51
CA ALA A 6 32.76 58.50 6.61
C ALA A 6 33.32 57.08 6.73
N LEU A 7 33.03 56.41 7.84
CA LEU A 7 33.33 54.99 8.06
C LEU A 7 32.22 54.15 7.45
N SER A 8 32.51 53.46 6.38
CA SER A 8 31.61 52.43 5.79
C SER A 8 31.83 51.11 6.53
N ILE A 9 30.81 50.63 7.25
CA ILE A 9 30.76 49.29 7.85
C ILE A 9 30.28 48.28 6.79
N PRO A 10 31.06 47.24 6.48
CA PRO A 10 30.58 46.19 5.59
C PRO A 10 29.52 45.35 6.33
N VAL A 11 28.32 45.30 5.78
CA VAL A 11 27.28 44.35 6.20
C VAL A 11 27.66 42.96 5.66
N LEU A 12 28.13 42.13 6.57
CA LEU A 12 28.38 40.71 6.27
C LEU A 12 27.03 39.98 6.18
N ALA A 13 26.54 39.72 4.97
CA ALA A 13 25.39 38.87 4.76
C ALA A 13 25.76 37.44 5.12
N LEU A 14 25.32 36.93 6.29
CA LEU A 14 25.33 35.52 6.60
C LEU A 14 24.33 34.81 5.66
N ALA A 15 24.83 34.11 4.66
CA ALA A 15 24.05 33.15 3.91
C ALA A 15 23.72 31.97 4.85
N LEU A 16 22.51 31.96 5.40
CA LEU A 16 21.95 30.78 6.03
C LEU A 16 21.75 29.73 4.92
N THR A 17 22.71 28.82 4.79
CA THR A 17 22.47 27.55 4.08
C THR A 17 21.41 26.80 4.88
N ALA A 18 20.16 26.89 4.46
CA ALA A 18 19.11 25.99 4.91
C ALA A 18 19.59 24.58 4.55
N CYS A 19 20.00 23.78 5.54
CA CYS A 19 20.11 22.34 5.38
C CYS A 19 18.68 21.85 5.08
N SER A 20 18.36 21.64 3.80
CA SER A 20 17.13 20.94 3.40
C SER A 20 17.18 19.56 4.07
N ALA A 21 16.11 19.20 4.77
CA ALA A 21 15.95 17.82 5.23
C ALA A 21 16.12 16.87 4.03
N PRO A 22 16.76 15.71 4.19
CA PRO A 22 16.89 14.76 3.10
C PRO A 22 15.51 14.42 2.56
N GLU A 23 15.36 14.44 1.24
CA GLU A 23 14.11 14.09 0.57
C GLU A 23 13.73 12.64 0.93
N ALA A 24 12.45 12.42 1.23
CA ALA A 24 11.97 11.08 1.54
C ALA A 24 12.11 10.16 0.33
N PRO A 25 12.51 8.88 0.49
CA PRO A 25 12.71 7.96 -0.62
C PRO A 25 11.43 7.72 -1.42
N ILE A 26 11.58 7.45 -2.72
CA ILE A 26 10.46 7.03 -3.58
C ILE A 26 10.16 5.54 -3.35
N SER A 27 11.21 4.72 -3.18
CA SER A 27 11.11 3.30 -2.83
C SER A 27 12.37 2.87 -2.10
N PHE A 28 12.35 1.66 -1.53
CA PHE A 28 13.48 1.05 -0.85
C PHE A 28 14.04 -0.10 -1.69
N SER A 29 15.23 -0.59 -1.37
CA SER A 29 15.84 -1.78 -1.99
C SER A 29 15.44 -3.07 -1.28
N GLU A 30 14.85 -2.97 -0.09
CA GLU A 30 14.46 -4.08 0.76
C GLU A 30 12.94 -4.22 0.79
N GLU A 31 12.46 -5.46 0.89
CA GLU A 31 11.04 -5.78 1.04
C GLU A 31 10.44 -5.16 2.31
N ASN A 32 11.20 -5.20 3.41
CA ASN A 32 10.79 -4.63 4.70
C ASN A 32 12.01 -4.09 5.45
N THR A 33 12.20 -2.77 5.44
CA THR A 33 13.29 -2.09 6.15
C THR A 33 13.16 -2.20 7.67
N ALA A 34 11.95 -2.43 8.16
CA ALA A 34 11.63 -2.49 9.58
C ALA A 34 11.70 -3.93 10.17
N ALA A 35 12.15 -4.92 9.41
CA ALA A 35 12.18 -6.32 9.84
C ALA A 35 13.02 -6.59 11.11
N ALA A 36 14.00 -5.73 11.40
CA ALA A 36 14.87 -5.84 12.57
C ALA A 36 14.28 -5.21 13.86
N TYR A 37 13.18 -4.46 13.77
CA TYR A 37 12.59 -3.84 14.95
C TYR A 37 11.85 -4.87 15.79
N ALA A 38 12.15 -4.85 17.10
CA ALA A 38 11.40 -5.64 18.07
C ALA A 38 10.00 -5.06 18.24
N VAL A 39 9.00 -5.90 18.04
CA VAL A 39 7.59 -5.53 18.24
C VAL A 39 7.19 -5.95 19.65
N PRO A 40 6.48 -5.11 20.44
CA PRO A 40 5.92 -5.51 21.73
C PRO A 40 5.02 -6.74 21.60
N ALA A 41 4.92 -7.53 22.68
CA ALA A 41 3.97 -8.62 22.72
C ALA A 41 2.54 -8.10 22.49
N LEU A 42 1.83 -8.74 21.56
CA LEU A 42 0.48 -8.35 21.21
C LEU A 42 -0.51 -8.99 22.19
N PRO A 43 -1.43 -8.22 22.81
CA PRO A 43 -2.44 -8.74 23.74
C PRO A 43 -3.37 -9.75 23.06
N SER A 44 -3.93 -10.66 23.86
CA SER A 44 -5.07 -11.47 23.43
C SER A 44 -6.33 -10.59 23.27
N PHE A 45 -7.35 -11.10 22.56
CA PHE A 45 -8.60 -10.36 22.33
C PHE A 45 -9.22 -9.81 23.63
N ASP A 46 -9.26 -10.60 24.68
CA ASP A 46 -9.88 -10.21 25.97
C ASP A 46 -9.12 -9.10 26.72
N GLU A 47 -7.84 -8.93 26.41
CA GLU A 47 -6.97 -7.91 27.02
C GLU A 47 -6.98 -6.58 26.24
N LEU A 48 -7.58 -6.56 25.04
CA LEU A 48 -7.63 -5.35 24.21
C LEU A 48 -8.55 -4.29 24.81
N PRO A 49 -8.12 -3.03 24.84
CA PRO A 49 -8.98 -1.92 25.25
C PRO A 49 -10.07 -1.65 24.20
N VAL A 50 -11.13 -0.98 24.62
CA VAL A 50 -12.13 -0.42 23.73
C VAL A 50 -11.64 0.95 23.23
N LEU A 51 -11.61 1.14 21.92
CA LEU A 51 -11.19 2.38 21.22
C LEU A 51 -12.34 2.83 20.32
N GLU A 52 -13.06 3.87 20.72
CA GLU A 52 -14.22 4.37 19.97
C GLU A 52 -13.82 5.16 18.70
N THR A 53 -12.61 5.69 18.66
CA THR A 53 -12.07 6.45 17.54
C THR A 53 -10.96 5.67 16.82
N LEU A 54 -10.54 6.14 15.67
CA LEU A 54 -9.39 5.59 14.97
C LEU A 54 -8.13 5.75 15.84
N PRO A 55 -7.30 4.72 16.01
CA PRO A 55 -6.03 4.86 16.72
C PRO A 55 -5.10 5.86 16.03
N ASP A 56 -4.22 6.51 16.81
CA ASP A 56 -3.21 7.44 16.26
C ASP A 56 -2.10 6.65 15.54
N PRO A 57 -1.97 6.75 14.20
CA PRO A 57 -0.99 5.98 13.45
C PRO A 57 0.46 6.38 13.76
N LEU A 58 0.67 7.50 14.45
CA LEU A 58 2.00 7.95 14.85
C LEU A 58 2.36 7.54 16.29
N ALA A 59 1.42 7.11 17.12
CA ALA A 59 1.68 6.73 18.50
C ALA A 59 2.35 5.35 18.57
N PHE A 60 3.46 5.24 19.31
CA PHE A 60 4.09 3.93 19.54
C PHE A 60 3.23 3.03 20.40
N ALA A 61 3.20 1.74 20.08
CA ALA A 61 2.36 0.74 20.74
C ALA A 61 2.66 0.58 22.25
N ASP A 62 3.88 0.90 22.68
CA ASP A 62 4.28 0.84 24.09
C ASP A 62 4.01 2.15 24.87
N GLY A 63 3.36 3.14 24.24
CA GLY A 63 3.06 4.43 24.86
C GLY A 63 4.28 5.34 25.06
N SER A 64 5.46 5.01 24.53
CA SER A 64 6.71 5.77 24.73
C SER A 64 6.77 7.10 23.97
N GLY A 65 5.74 7.42 23.17
CA GLY A 65 5.68 8.66 22.39
C GLY A 65 5.11 8.46 20.98
N ARG A 66 5.56 9.31 20.05
CA ARG A 66 5.07 9.35 18.68
C ARG A 66 6.22 9.41 17.67
N ALA A 67 6.01 8.83 16.48
CA ALA A 67 6.91 8.86 15.34
C ALA A 67 6.81 10.22 14.61
N LEU A 68 7.40 11.27 15.20
CA LEU A 68 7.32 12.65 14.69
C LEU A 68 8.36 12.95 13.59
N LYS A 69 9.36 12.09 13.42
CA LYS A 69 10.39 12.19 12.37
C LYS A 69 10.31 10.96 11.46
N LEU A 70 10.62 11.13 10.19
CA LEU A 70 10.58 10.03 9.22
C LEU A 70 11.40 8.80 9.67
N ARG A 71 12.58 9.00 10.28
CA ARG A 71 13.40 7.90 10.81
C ARG A 71 12.73 7.10 11.94
N ASP A 72 11.76 7.70 12.64
CA ASP A 72 11.05 7.04 13.74
C ASP A 72 9.85 6.22 13.18
N TRP A 73 9.47 6.49 11.92
CA TRP A 73 8.36 5.85 11.23
C TRP A 73 8.61 4.36 10.99
N GLU A 74 9.84 3.94 10.71
CA GLU A 74 10.17 2.53 10.49
C GLU A 74 9.77 1.66 11.69
N ARG A 75 10.04 2.12 12.92
CA ARG A 75 9.62 1.44 14.14
C ARG A 75 8.10 1.33 14.22
N ARG A 76 7.39 2.46 14.05
CA ARG A 76 5.92 2.46 14.15
C ARG A 76 5.29 1.63 13.04
N ARG A 77 5.85 1.67 11.84
CA ARG A 77 5.46 0.83 10.72
C ARG A 77 5.57 -0.67 11.05
N ALA A 78 6.65 -1.09 11.70
CA ALA A 78 6.81 -2.48 12.17
C ALA A 78 5.72 -2.88 13.16
N GLU A 79 5.39 -2.00 14.11
CA GLU A 79 4.35 -2.25 15.12
C GLU A 79 2.96 -2.40 14.45
N ILE A 80 2.58 -1.50 13.55
CA ILE A 80 1.30 -1.56 12.81
C ILE A 80 1.23 -2.83 11.95
N LEU A 81 2.29 -3.13 11.21
CA LEU A 81 2.32 -4.32 10.36
C LEU A 81 2.16 -5.60 11.18
N ALA A 82 2.81 -5.67 12.34
CA ALA A 82 2.66 -6.82 13.23
C ALA A 82 1.23 -6.96 13.76
N GLN A 83 0.57 -5.86 14.14
CA GLN A 83 -0.83 -5.87 14.58
C GLN A 83 -1.77 -6.36 13.47
N LEU A 84 -1.67 -5.80 12.25
CA LEU A 84 -2.46 -6.22 11.10
C LEU A 84 -2.26 -7.70 10.77
N GLN A 85 -1.02 -8.18 10.79
CA GLN A 85 -0.74 -9.60 10.56
C GLN A 85 -1.30 -10.50 11.69
N PHE A 86 -1.15 -10.09 12.92
CA PHE A 86 -1.56 -10.92 14.05
C PHE A 86 -3.09 -11.03 14.18
N TYR A 87 -3.79 -9.90 14.08
CA TYR A 87 -5.23 -9.86 14.33
C TYR A 87 -6.07 -10.10 13.07
N GLU A 88 -5.55 -9.82 11.87
CA GLU A 88 -6.39 -9.73 10.68
C GLU A 88 -6.04 -10.76 9.59
N VAL A 89 -4.81 -10.78 9.08
CA VAL A 89 -4.50 -11.54 7.85
C VAL A 89 -3.56 -12.73 8.04
N GLY A 90 -2.90 -12.85 9.17
CA GLY A 90 -1.84 -13.84 9.39
C GLY A 90 -0.47 -13.35 8.93
N THR A 91 0.57 -13.98 9.41
CA THR A 91 1.95 -13.57 9.16
C THR A 91 2.38 -13.93 7.73
N LYS A 92 2.79 -12.94 6.96
CA LYS A 92 3.46 -13.11 5.66
C LYS A 92 4.80 -13.83 5.89
N PRO A 93 5.03 -15.01 5.30
CA PRO A 93 6.26 -15.74 5.55
C PRO A 93 7.48 -15.01 4.98
N ALA A 94 8.54 -14.96 5.77
CA ALA A 94 9.83 -14.47 5.31
C ALA A 94 10.46 -15.53 4.39
N THR A 95 10.83 -15.13 3.17
CA THR A 95 11.45 -16.01 2.18
C THR A 95 12.75 -15.38 1.70
N PRO A 96 13.90 -16.00 1.95
CA PRO A 96 15.17 -15.51 1.44
C PRO A 96 15.18 -15.43 -0.10
N LYS A 97 15.80 -14.39 -0.67
CA LYS A 97 15.86 -14.17 -2.12
C LYS A 97 16.53 -15.34 -2.87
N GLU A 98 17.43 -16.06 -2.23
CA GLU A 98 18.08 -17.27 -2.77
C GLU A 98 17.12 -18.46 -2.95
N CYS A 99 15.96 -18.44 -2.30
CA CYS A 99 14.90 -19.43 -2.51
C CYS A 99 14.13 -19.21 -3.82
N VAL A 100 14.32 -18.08 -4.48
CA VAL A 100 13.65 -17.71 -5.73
C VAL A 100 14.57 -17.97 -6.91
N SER A 101 14.06 -18.52 -7.99
CA SER A 101 14.73 -18.55 -9.30
C SER A 101 13.79 -18.05 -10.38
N ALA A 102 14.35 -17.34 -11.36
CA ALA A 102 13.60 -16.70 -12.42
C ALA A 102 14.16 -17.07 -13.80
N ARG A 103 13.26 -17.31 -14.75
CA ARG A 103 13.62 -17.50 -16.17
C ARG A 103 12.52 -16.96 -17.08
N MET A 104 12.91 -16.49 -18.25
CA MET A 104 11.96 -16.26 -19.34
C MET A 104 11.78 -17.58 -20.10
N GLU A 105 10.54 -18.08 -20.18
CA GLU A 105 10.20 -19.26 -21.00
C GLU A 105 10.08 -18.85 -22.47
N ASN A 106 9.60 -17.65 -22.73
CA ASN A 106 9.55 -16.99 -24.04
C ASN A 106 9.61 -15.46 -23.82
N ASP A 107 9.40 -14.66 -24.88
CA ASP A 107 9.56 -13.21 -24.82
C ASP A 107 8.67 -12.52 -23.77
N THR A 108 7.56 -13.14 -23.37
CA THR A 108 6.57 -12.54 -22.48
C THR A 108 6.25 -13.38 -21.26
N THR A 109 6.61 -14.65 -21.20
CA THR A 109 6.31 -15.52 -20.05
C THR A 109 7.49 -15.56 -19.09
N LEU A 110 7.33 -14.96 -17.93
CA LEU A 110 8.24 -15.06 -16.80
C LEU A 110 7.79 -16.20 -15.90
N VAL A 111 8.67 -17.16 -15.68
CA VAL A 111 8.47 -18.27 -14.74
C VAL A 111 9.28 -18.01 -13.50
N VAL A 112 8.61 -18.06 -12.35
CA VAL A 112 9.19 -17.84 -11.02
C VAL A 112 9.02 -19.12 -10.20
N ASP A 113 10.12 -19.79 -9.87
CA ASP A 113 10.11 -20.94 -8.99
C ASP A 113 10.60 -20.52 -7.60
N VAL A 114 9.79 -20.78 -6.58
CA VAL A 114 10.13 -20.56 -5.17
C VAL A 114 10.30 -21.91 -4.49
N THR A 115 11.50 -22.20 -3.99
CA THR A 115 11.82 -23.48 -3.36
C THR A 115 12.14 -23.29 -1.89
N VAL A 116 11.32 -23.91 -1.03
CA VAL A 116 11.48 -23.90 0.43
C VAL A 116 11.33 -25.32 0.95
N ASN A 117 12.25 -25.76 1.81
CA ASN A 117 12.25 -27.11 2.42
C ASN A 117 12.20 -28.26 1.39
N GLY A 118 12.71 -28.05 0.18
CA GLY A 118 12.73 -29.05 -0.90
C GLY A 118 11.45 -29.11 -1.75
N GLU A 119 10.44 -28.34 -1.41
CA GLU A 119 9.19 -28.18 -2.18
C GLU A 119 9.27 -26.91 -3.04
N THR A 120 8.65 -26.94 -4.21
CA THR A 120 8.66 -25.82 -5.16
C THR A 120 7.22 -25.39 -5.51
N LEU A 121 7.00 -24.08 -5.45
CA LEU A 121 5.82 -23.41 -6.01
C LEU A 121 6.27 -22.63 -7.24
N THR A 122 5.55 -22.76 -8.35
CA THR A 122 5.83 -22.07 -9.61
C THR A 122 4.75 -21.03 -9.90
N ILE A 123 5.15 -19.81 -10.28
CA ILE A 123 4.28 -18.72 -10.68
C ILE A 123 4.60 -18.35 -12.14
N HIS A 124 3.56 -18.29 -13.00
CA HIS A 124 3.68 -17.93 -14.41
C HIS A 124 3.14 -16.53 -14.65
N SER A 125 4.03 -15.55 -14.73
CA SER A 125 3.67 -14.15 -14.94
C SER A 125 3.83 -13.74 -16.41
N THR A 126 2.98 -12.83 -16.88
CA THR A 126 3.19 -12.17 -18.17
C THR A 126 3.96 -10.87 -17.96
N LEU A 127 5.16 -10.77 -18.54
CA LEU A 127 5.97 -9.57 -18.57
C LEU A 127 5.98 -9.01 -19.99
N LYS A 128 5.38 -7.84 -20.20
CA LYS A 128 5.41 -7.11 -21.48
C LYS A 128 6.26 -5.86 -21.33
N ARG A 129 7.26 -5.74 -22.19
CA ARG A 129 8.16 -4.59 -22.25
C ARG A 129 7.74 -3.67 -23.39
N PRO A 130 7.82 -2.34 -23.25
CA PRO A 130 7.73 -1.41 -24.37
C PRO A 130 8.85 -1.66 -25.39
N GLU A 131 8.69 -1.12 -26.58
CA GLU A 131 9.77 -1.09 -27.58
C GLU A 131 10.86 -0.12 -27.13
N GLY A 132 12.15 -0.39 -27.51
CA GLY A 132 13.28 0.47 -27.16
C GLY A 132 14.21 -0.11 -26.10
N GLU A 133 15.16 0.72 -25.68
CA GLU A 133 16.27 0.29 -24.81
C GLU A 133 15.97 0.38 -23.31
N GLY A 134 14.99 1.23 -22.90
CA GLY A 134 14.67 1.48 -21.50
C GLY A 134 15.73 2.33 -20.76
N PRO A 135 15.88 2.24 -19.40
CA PRO A 135 15.08 1.37 -18.54
C PRO A 135 13.65 1.90 -18.32
N PHE A 136 12.69 1.00 -18.41
CA PHE A 136 11.26 1.29 -18.27
C PHE A 136 10.79 1.08 -16.82
N PRO A 137 9.99 1.98 -16.24
CA PRO A 137 9.24 1.69 -15.02
C PRO A 137 8.34 0.47 -15.20
N VAL A 138 7.96 -0.15 -14.10
CA VAL A 138 7.16 -1.38 -14.11
C VAL A 138 5.84 -1.15 -13.38
N ILE A 139 4.73 -1.66 -13.94
CA ILE A 139 3.47 -1.78 -13.20
C ILE A 139 3.06 -3.25 -13.07
N ILE A 140 2.81 -3.69 -11.83
CA ILE A 140 2.28 -5.01 -11.50
C ILE A 140 0.76 -4.89 -11.40
N GLY A 141 0.06 -5.63 -12.27
CA GLY A 141 -1.40 -5.71 -12.25
C GLY A 141 -1.88 -6.93 -11.50
N CYS A 142 -2.65 -6.71 -10.43
CA CYS A 142 -3.35 -7.74 -9.68
C CYS A 142 -4.69 -8.10 -10.36
N GLY A 143 -5.12 -9.36 -10.25
CA GLY A 143 -6.37 -9.83 -10.82
C GLY A 143 -6.24 -10.29 -12.26
N PHE A 144 -6.80 -9.55 -13.21
CA PHE A 144 -6.92 -9.98 -14.60
C PHE A 144 -5.79 -9.52 -15.53
N GLY A 145 -4.65 -9.13 -14.96
CA GLY A 145 -3.41 -8.81 -15.69
C GLY A 145 -3.33 -7.37 -16.22
N GLY A 146 -2.23 -7.04 -16.90
CA GLY A 146 -1.94 -5.71 -17.41
C GLY A 146 -1.85 -4.66 -16.29
N PRO A 147 -2.29 -3.42 -16.49
CA PRO A 147 -2.39 -2.40 -15.43
C PRO A 147 -3.68 -2.56 -14.60
N GLY A 148 -4.14 -3.79 -14.33
CA GLY A 148 -5.42 -4.03 -13.66
C GLY A 148 -6.60 -3.55 -14.51
N SER A 149 -7.55 -2.85 -13.89
CA SER A 149 -8.70 -2.23 -14.56
C SER A 149 -8.44 -0.79 -15.00
N LEU A 150 -7.23 -0.25 -14.77
CA LEU A 150 -6.89 1.11 -15.15
C LEU A 150 -6.76 1.28 -16.68
N PRO A 151 -6.96 2.51 -17.20
CA PRO A 151 -6.91 2.80 -18.63
C PRO A 151 -5.53 2.48 -19.24
N ARG A 152 -5.45 1.46 -20.08
CA ARG A 152 -4.21 1.03 -20.75
C ARG A 152 -3.46 2.15 -21.48
N PRO A 153 -4.14 3.06 -22.20
CA PRO A 153 -3.46 4.13 -22.93
C PRO A 153 -2.55 4.99 -22.06
N ILE A 154 -2.89 5.18 -20.78
CA ILE A 154 -2.05 5.96 -19.84
C ILE A 154 -0.67 5.34 -19.68
N PHE A 155 -0.59 4.02 -19.62
CA PHE A 155 0.66 3.28 -19.42
C PHE A 155 1.40 3.03 -20.73
N GLU A 156 0.67 2.71 -21.81
CA GLU A 156 1.24 2.46 -23.14
C GLU A 156 1.92 3.70 -23.71
N THR A 157 1.31 4.91 -23.57
CA THR A 157 1.88 6.17 -24.05
C THR A 157 3.05 6.69 -23.21
N ARG A 158 3.36 6.03 -22.08
CA ARG A 158 4.41 6.40 -21.15
C ARG A 158 5.54 5.36 -21.07
N ASP A 159 5.53 4.39 -21.98
CA ASP A 159 6.55 3.34 -22.04
C ASP A 159 6.75 2.61 -20.70
N ILE A 160 5.66 2.18 -20.06
CA ILE A 160 5.69 1.46 -18.79
C ILE A 160 5.55 -0.04 -19.07
N ALA A 161 6.52 -0.83 -18.58
CA ALA A 161 6.45 -2.29 -18.65
C ALA A 161 5.33 -2.82 -17.75
N THR A 162 4.59 -3.83 -18.20
CA THR A 162 3.49 -4.42 -17.44
C THR A 162 3.81 -5.85 -17.03
N VAL A 163 3.47 -6.19 -15.78
CA VAL A 163 3.65 -7.51 -15.19
C VAL A 163 2.32 -7.97 -14.60
N SER A 164 1.87 -9.20 -14.91
CA SER A 164 0.67 -9.77 -14.32
C SER A 164 0.99 -10.54 -13.05
N PHE A 165 0.10 -10.50 -12.06
CA PHE A 165 0.20 -11.36 -10.89
C PHE A 165 -0.92 -12.41 -10.89
N PRO A 166 -0.62 -13.68 -11.22
CA PRO A 166 -1.58 -14.79 -11.21
C PRO A 166 -1.80 -15.29 -9.77
N PHE A 167 -2.58 -14.58 -8.99
CA PHE A 167 -2.78 -14.79 -7.56
C PHE A 167 -3.24 -16.21 -7.21
N TRP A 168 -3.99 -16.88 -8.11
CA TRP A 168 -4.50 -18.26 -7.91
C TRP A 168 -3.39 -19.33 -7.89
N GLU A 169 -2.19 -19.04 -8.42
CA GLU A 169 -1.04 -19.92 -8.34
C GLU A 169 -0.36 -19.85 -6.96
N VAL A 170 -0.77 -18.92 -6.12
CA VAL A 170 -0.33 -18.77 -4.72
C VAL A 170 -1.42 -19.22 -3.76
N MET A 171 -2.62 -18.65 -3.92
CA MET A 171 -3.80 -18.96 -3.13
C MET A 171 -5.06 -18.61 -3.91
N SER A 172 -6.05 -19.49 -3.91
CA SER A 172 -7.31 -19.27 -4.58
C SER A 172 -8.13 -18.15 -3.91
N HIS A 173 -9.03 -17.52 -4.69
CA HIS A 173 -9.93 -16.48 -4.18
C HIS A 173 -10.85 -16.98 -3.06
N THR A 174 -11.21 -18.27 -3.12
CA THR A 174 -12.04 -18.97 -2.14
C THR A 174 -11.24 -20.13 -1.56
N GLN A 175 -10.18 -19.80 -0.81
CA GLN A 175 -9.22 -20.78 -0.33
C GLN A 175 -9.85 -21.96 0.43
N THR A 176 -9.21 -23.10 0.32
CA THR A 176 -9.39 -24.24 1.22
C THR A 176 -8.19 -24.28 2.17
N ARG A 177 -8.39 -23.85 3.41
CA ARG A 177 -7.31 -23.68 4.40
C ARG A 177 -6.43 -24.91 4.54
N GLY A 178 -5.12 -24.71 4.47
CA GLY A 178 -4.12 -25.76 4.53
C GLY A 178 -3.90 -26.55 3.22
N ASN A 179 -4.67 -26.26 2.15
CA ASN A 179 -4.57 -26.98 0.86
C ASN A 179 -4.30 -26.06 -0.34
N GLU A 180 -3.85 -24.86 -0.11
CA GLU A 180 -3.49 -23.91 -1.16
C GLU A 180 -2.06 -24.14 -1.67
N PRO A 181 -1.69 -23.66 -2.87
CA PRO A 181 -0.34 -23.84 -3.40
C PRO A 181 0.77 -23.37 -2.45
N ILE A 182 0.58 -22.25 -1.73
CA ILE A 182 1.54 -21.76 -0.73
C ILE A 182 1.75 -22.75 0.42
N ASN A 183 0.76 -23.58 0.77
CA ASN A 183 0.88 -24.56 1.85
C ASN A 183 1.83 -25.73 1.50
N LYS A 184 2.23 -25.91 0.24
CA LYS A 184 3.31 -26.84 -0.11
C LYS A 184 4.64 -26.38 0.48
N LEU A 185 4.88 -25.07 0.48
CA LEU A 185 6.10 -24.49 1.02
C LEU A 185 6.04 -24.28 2.54
N TYR A 186 4.85 -23.95 3.03
CA TYR A 186 4.57 -23.55 4.43
C TYR A 186 3.33 -24.29 4.95
N PRO A 187 3.43 -25.60 5.25
CA PRO A 187 2.27 -26.41 5.67
C PRO A 187 1.68 -25.97 7.01
N GLU A 188 2.44 -25.25 7.83
CA GLU A 188 1.99 -24.70 9.12
C GLU A 188 1.07 -23.47 8.97
N LEU A 189 1.07 -22.81 7.82
CA LEU A 189 0.28 -21.59 7.58
C LEU A 189 -1.17 -21.91 7.21
N THR A 190 -1.89 -22.65 8.07
CA THR A 190 -3.28 -23.06 7.83
C THR A 190 -4.28 -21.94 8.08
N GLU A 191 -3.91 -20.93 8.89
CA GLU A 191 -4.79 -19.82 9.27
C GLU A 191 -4.52 -18.52 8.51
N ILE A 192 -3.57 -18.53 7.56
CA ILE A 192 -3.22 -17.34 6.79
C ILE A 192 -4.37 -16.94 5.86
N GLY A 193 -4.68 -15.64 5.83
CA GLY A 193 -5.61 -15.04 4.87
C GLY A 193 -4.94 -14.76 3.52
N ALA A 194 -5.73 -14.66 2.47
CA ALA A 194 -5.22 -14.38 1.14
C ALA A 194 -4.48 -13.02 1.06
N TYR A 195 -4.89 -12.01 1.86
CA TYR A 195 -4.19 -10.72 1.92
C TYR A 195 -2.87 -10.76 2.70
N SER A 196 -2.42 -11.92 3.13
CA SER A 196 -1.03 -12.17 3.50
C SER A 196 -0.30 -13.01 2.44
N ALA A 197 -0.96 -14.05 1.89
CA ALA A 197 -0.38 -14.94 0.88
C ALA A 197 -0.14 -14.24 -0.46
N TRP A 198 -1.09 -13.43 -0.95
CA TRP A 198 -0.94 -12.72 -2.22
C TRP A 198 0.18 -11.66 -2.19
N PRO A 199 0.30 -10.79 -1.16
CA PRO A 199 1.47 -9.94 -1.01
C PRO A 199 2.79 -10.70 -0.95
N TRP A 200 2.82 -11.90 -0.34
CA TRP A 200 3.99 -12.77 -0.41
C TRP A 200 4.34 -13.14 -1.86
N GLY A 201 3.35 -13.55 -2.65
CA GLY A 201 3.55 -13.88 -4.06
C GLY A 201 4.04 -12.70 -4.89
N VAL A 202 3.50 -11.49 -4.65
CA VAL A 202 3.97 -10.26 -5.29
C VAL A 202 5.44 -9.98 -4.95
N SER A 203 5.83 -10.16 -3.69
CA SER A 203 7.24 -9.98 -3.29
C SER A 203 8.17 -10.98 -3.98
N ARG A 204 7.75 -12.24 -4.14
CA ARG A 204 8.53 -13.25 -4.90
C ARG A 204 8.61 -12.91 -6.38
N LEU A 205 7.58 -12.31 -6.94
CA LEU A 205 7.61 -11.80 -8.32
C LEU A 205 8.62 -10.63 -8.47
N ILE A 206 8.70 -9.73 -7.50
CA ILE A 206 9.71 -8.65 -7.50
C ILE A 206 11.13 -9.25 -7.36
N ASP A 207 11.35 -10.22 -6.48
CA ASP A 207 12.63 -10.92 -6.38
C ASP A 207 13.05 -11.55 -7.72
N ALA A 208 12.10 -12.14 -8.44
CA ALA A 208 12.33 -12.72 -9.76
C ALA A 208 12.73 -11.64 -10.79
N LEU A 209 12.07 -10.49 -10.80
CA LEU A 209 12.44 -9.37 -11.67
C LEU A 209 13.85 -8.86 -11.38
N GLU A 210 14.25 -8.78 -10.11
CA GLU A 210 15.61 -8.42 -9.71
C GLU A 210 16.65 -9.45 -10.21
N GLN A 211 16.30 -10.75 -10.17
CA GLN A 211 17.19 -11.82 -10.62
C GLN A 211 17.37 -11.90 -12.13
N LEU A 212 16.36 -11.53 -12.92
CA LEU A 212 16.46 -11.47 -14.37
C LEU A 212 17.57 -10.52 -14.84
N ARG A 213 17.92 -9.51 -14.03
CA ARG A 213 18.91 -8.46 -14.36
C ARG A 213 18.64 -7.83 -15.73
N ASP A 214 17.37 -7.72 -16.12
CA ASP A 214 16.97 -7.09 -17.37
C ASP A 214 17.25 -5.59 -17.30
N SER A 215 18.27 -5.12 -18.00
CA SER A 215 18.68 -3.71 -18.02
C SER A 215 17.61 -2.76 -18.59
N ARG A 216 16.57 -3.30 -19.21
CA ARG A 216 15.45 -2.52 -19.74
C ARG A 216 14.39 -2.20 -18.68
N LEU A 217 14.51 -2.72 -17.43
CA LEU A 217 13.56 -2.46 -16.34
C LEU A 217 14.18 -1.57 -15.26
N ASP A 218 13.49 -0.51 -14.86
CA ASP A 218 13.86 0.28 -13.69
C ASP A 218 13.06 -0.21 -12.46
N LEU A 219 13.62 -1.14 -11.72
CA LEU A 219 13.00 -1.74 -10.55
C LEU A 219 12.97 -0.82 -9.31
N ARG A 220 13.52 0.39 -9.38
CA ARG A 220 13.31 1.44 -8.37
C ARG A 220 11.98 2.16 -8.55
N ARG A 221 11.29 1.90 -9.67
CA ARG A 221 10.05 2.55 -10.10
C ARG A 221 9.00 1.49 -10.42
N ILE A 222 8.65 0.71 -9.39
CA ILE A 222 7.60 -0.30 -9.47
C ILE A 222 6.30 0.32 -8.96
N ALA A 223 5.24 0.22 -9.76
CA ALA A 223 3.87 0.44 -9.31
C ALA A 223 3.12 -0.89 -9.16
N ILE A 224 2.10 -0.89 -8.30
CA ILE A 224 1.14 -1.98 -8.20
C ILE A 224 -0.29 -1.45 -8.28
N THR A 225 -1.18 -2.19 -8.91
CA THR A 225 -2.59 -1.83 -9.02
C THR A 225 -3.52 -3.03 -9.12
N GLY A 226 -4.78 -2.78 -8.82
CA GLY A 226 -5.90 -3.70 -8.98
C GLY A 226 -7.20 -3.01 -8.61
N CYS A 227 -8.33 -3.63 -8.91
CA CYS A 227 -9.65 -3.10 -8.57
C CYS A 227 -10.45 -4.09 -7.71
N SER A 228 -11.32 -3.58 -6.84
CA SER A 228 -12.18 -4.36 -5.95
C SER A 228 -11.33 -5.28 -5.04
N PHE A 229 -11.56 -6.59 -5.00
CA PHE A 229 -10.70 -7.50 -4.24
C PHE A 229 -9.22 -7.41 -4.65
N ALA A 230 -8.94 -7.15 -5.93
CA ALA A 230 -7.58 -6.93 -6.41
C ALA A 230 -7.05 -5.52 -6.05
N GLY A 231 -7.93 -4.55 -5.82
CA GLY A 231 -7.59 -3.25 -5.25
C GLY A 231 -7.13 -3.35 -3.80
N LYS A 232 -7.85 -4.18 -3.00
CA LYS A 232 -7.41 -4.56 -1.65
C LYS A 232 -6.05 -5.25 -1.71
N MET A 233 -5.87 -6.24 -2.62
CA MET A 233 -4.59 -6.95 -2.83
C MET A 233 -3.44 -6.00 -3.16
N ALA A 234 -3.66 -5.03 -4.04
CA ALA A 234 -2.66 -4.03 -4.39
C ALA A 234 -2.27 -3.17 -3.18
N LEU A 235 -3.25 -2.74 -2.36
CA LEU A 235 -2.99 -1.98 -1.14
C LEU A 235 -2.17 -2.79 -0.12
N TRP A 236 -2.57 -4.03 0.16
CA TRP A 236 -1.85 -4.92 1.07
C TRP A 236 -0.43 -5.22 0.58
N ALA A 237 -0.24 -5.45 -0.73
CA ALA A 237 1.09 -5.68 -1.29
C ALA A 237 1.96 -4.41 -1.20
N GLY A 238 1.41 -3.23 -1.52
CA GLY A 238 2.09 -1.95 -1.35
C GLY A 238 2.46 -1.64 0.09
N ALA A 239 1.62 -2.04 1.06
CA ALA A 239 1.87 -1.90 2.48
C ALA A 239 3.00 -2.85 2.97
N MET A 240 3.09 -4.07 2.40
CA MET A 240 3.99 -5.13 2.86
C MET A 240 5.30 -5.25 2.06
N ASP A 241 5.48 -4.51 0.96
CA ASP A 241 6.72 -4.50 0.18
C ASP A 241 7.16 -3.07 -0.15
N GLU A 242 8.23 -2.63 0.48
CA GLU A 242 8.72 -1.26 0.38
C GLU A 242 9.45 -0.97 -0.94
N ARG A 243 9.70 -1.97 -1.77
CA ARG A 243 10.25 -1.78 -3.12
C ARG A 243 9.23 -1.20 -4.09
N ILE A 244 7.93 -1.25 -3.74
CA ILE A 244 6.85 -0.68 -4.54
C ILE A 244 6.81 0.84 -4.33
N ALA A 245 7.14 1.61 -5.36
CA ALA A 245 7.20 3.07 -5.32
C ALA A 245 5.83 3.75 -5.34
N LEU A 246 4.86 3.16 -6.07
CA LEU A 246 3.51 3.68 -6.23
C LEU A 246 2.46 2.57 -6.07
N THR A 247 1.57 2.75 -5.11
CA THR A 247 0.41 1.88 -4.92
C THR A 247 -0.84 2.59 -5.42
N ILE A 248 -1.57 1.96 -6.35
CA ILE A 248 -2.84 2.48 -6.88
C ILE A 248 -3.93 1.45 -6.53
N ALA A 249 -4.75 1.77 -5.53
CA ALA A 249 -5.83 0.91 -5.08
C ALA A 249 -7.16 1.43 -5.64
N GLN A 250 -7.69 0.78 -6.67
CA GLN A 250 -8.97 1.15 -7.26
C GLN A 250 -10.10 0.41 -6.56
N GLU A 251 -11.07 1.16 -6.04
CA GLU A 251 -12.29 0.69 -5.40
C GLU A 251 -12.06 -0.44 -4.36
N PRO A 252 -11.08 -0.26 -3.43
CA PRO A 252 -10.67 -1.34 -2.53
C PRO A 252 -11.70 -1.61 -1.41
N GLY A 253 -12.55 -0.66 -1.05
CA GLY A 253 -13.64 -0.82 -0.09
C GLY A 253 -13.23 -1.40 1.27
N GLY A 254 -14.15 -2.08 1.94
CA GLY A 254 -13.93 -2.82 3.18
C GLY A 254 -12.87 -3.92 3.00
N GLY A 255 -12.03 -4.13 4.01
CA GLY A 255 -10.84 -5.00 3.87
C GLY A 255 -9.71 -4.43 3.03
N GLY A 256 -9.93 -3.25 2.42
CA GLY A 256 -8.95 -2.45 1.72
C GLY A 256 -8.75 -1.09 2.40
N ALA A 257 -9.19 0.02 1.77
CA ALA A 257 -8.99 1.34 2.35
C ALA A 257 -10.03 1.75 3.39
N ALA A 258 -11.22 1.14 3.42
CA ALA A 258 -12.29 1.56 4.32
C ALA A 258 -12.04 1.12 5.77
N ALA A 259 -12.03 2.07 6.70
CA ALA A 259 -11.86 1.80 8.12
C ALA A 259 -13.03 0.97 8.67
N TRP A 260 -12.73 -0.13 9.35
CA TRP A 260 -13.71 -1.07 9.87
C TRP A 260 -14.69 -0.44 10.87
N ARG A 261 -14.17 0.37 11.82
CA ARG A 261 -15.01 1.09 12.79
C ARG A 261 -16.04 2.00 12.13
N VAL A 262 -15.63 2.70 11.08
CA VAL A 262 -16.52 3.60 10.34
C VAL A 262 -17.51 2.78 9.53
N SER A 263 -17.07 1.72 8.84
CA SER A 263 -17.92 0.83 8.05
C SER A 263 -19.06 0.26 8.89
N GLU A 264 -18.80 -0.14 10.14
CA GLU A 264 -19.81 -0.71 11.04
C GLU A 264 -20.99 0.23 11.31
N THR A 265 -20.82 1.54 11.12
CA THR A 265 -21.89 2.55 11.29
C THR A 265 -22.68 2.87 10.02
N LEU A 266 -22.31 2.30 8.87
CA LEU A 266 -22.87 2.70 7.56
C LEU A 266 -23.99 1.78 7.02
N GLY A 267 -24.44 0.77 7.77
CA GLY A 267 -25.54 -0.12 7.37
C GLY A 267 -25.10 -1.25 6.43
N GLU A 268 -25.69 -1.32 5.22
CA GLU A 268 -25.47 -2.46 4.30
C GLU A 268 -24.18 -2.34 3.48
N VAL A 269 -23.04 -2.34 4.16
CA VAL A 269 -21.70 -2.27 3.58
C VAL A 269 -20.84 -3.48 4.01
N GLU A 270 -19.65 -3.65 3.44
CA GLU A 270 -18.68 -4.63 3.91
C GLU A 270 -18.15 -4.22 5.30
N THR A 271 -18.32 -5.08 6.30
CA THR A 271 -17.85 -4.93 7.68
C THR A 271 -17.06 -6.17 8.10
N VAL A 272 -16.46 -6.16 9.31
CA VAL A 272 -15.78 -7.34 9.83
C VAL A 272 -16.69 -8.56 9.83
N GLY A 273 -17.96 -8.40 10.24
CA GLY A 273 -18.93 -9.50 10.25
C GLY A 273 -19.46 -9.92 8.87
N ARG A 274 -19.23 -9.11 7.84
CA ARG A 274 -19.79 -9.27 6.50
C ARG A 274 -18.74 -9.22 5.40
N THR A 275 -17.57 -9.82 5.63
CA THR A 275 -16.47 -9.93 4.66
C THR A 275 -16.24 -11.38 4.23
N ASN A 276 -15.39 -11.58 3.22
CA ASN A 276 -14.99 -12.92 2.78
C ASN A 276 -13.80 -13.43 3.61
N TYR A 277 -14.05 -14.37 4.51
CA TYR A 277 -13.02 -14.95 5.38
C TYR A 277 -12.01 -15.87 4.68
N ALA A 278 -12.13 -16.12 3.39
CA ALA A 278 -11.01 -16.65 2.61
C ALA A 278 -9.83 -15.65 2.54
N TRP A 279 -10.09 -14.36 2.72
CA TRP A 279 -9.10 -13.29 2.61
C TRP A 279 -8.39 -12.96 3.92
N PHE A 280 -9.00 -13.28 5.07
CA PHE A 280 -8.58 -12.94 6.43
C PHE A 280 -8.43 -14.20 7.29
N LYS A 281 -7.89 -14.06 8.50
CA LYS A 281 -7.92 -15.11 9.51
C LYS A 281 -9.36 -15.34 10.00
N GLU A 282 -9.69 -16.58 10.33
CA GLU A 282 -11.00 -16.88 10.95
C GLU A 282 -11.19 -16.15 12.28
N SER A 283 -10.13 -16.04 13.10
CA SER A 283 -10.17 -15.36 14.40
C SER A 283 -10.47 -13.86 14.31
N MET A 284 -10.34 -13.23 13.13
CA MET A 284 -10.76 -11.85 12.95
C MET A 284 -12.27 -11.66 13.20
N ARG A 285 -13.07 -12.73 13.11
CA ARG A 285 -14.52 -12.70 13.42
C ARG A 285 -14.83 -12.24 14.84
N ASP A 286 -13.91 -12.40 15.77
CA ASP A 286 -14.08 -11.99 17.17
C ASP A 286 -14.26 -10.45 17.26
N PHE A 287 -13.79 -9.72 16.26
CA PHE A 287 -13.95 -8.26 16.15
C PHE A 287 -15.22 -7.81 15.41
N SER A 288 -16.18 -8.70 15.15
CA SER A 288 -17.43 -8.34 14.47
C SER A 288 -18.33 -7.45 15.35
N GLU A 289 -19.18 -6.65 14.70
CA GLU A 289 -20.18 -5.79 15.33
C GLU A 289 -19.53 -4.81 16.34
N GLU A 290 -20.07 -4.66 17.55
CA GLU A 290 -19.52 -3.77 18.59
C GLU A 290 -18.08 -4.06 18.98
N ASN A 291 -17.62 -5.29 18.78
CA ASN A 291 -16.25 -5.69 19.06
C ASN A 291 -15.21 -5.05 18.11
N VAL A 292 -15.63 -4.45 17.02
CA VAL A 292 -14.72 -3.68 16.13
C VAL A 292 -13.98 -2.60 16.90
N SER A 293 -14.59 -2.07 17.96
CA SER A 293 -13.96 -1.09 18.86
C SER A 293 -12.77 -1.64 19.64
N ARG A 294 -12.58 -2.97 19.72
CA ARG A 294 -11.41 -3.61 20.35
C ARG A 294 -10.23 -3.81 19.41
N MET A 295 -10.38 -3.60 18.10
CA MET A 295 -9.23 -3.67 17.18
C MET A 295 -8.17 -2.64 17.59
N PRO A 296 -6.90 -3.01 17.82
CA PRO A 296 -5.87 -2.05 18.21
C PRO A 296 -5.33 -1.23 17.04
N MET A 297 -5.75 -1.55 15.83
CA MET A 297 -5.43 -0.87 14.56
C MET A 297 -6.72 -0.68 13.75
N ASP A 298 -6.63 0.02 12.61
CA ASP A 298 -7.68 0.09 11.60
C ASP A 298 -7.09 0.41 10.22
N HIS A 299 -7.87 0.39 9.16
CA HIS A 299 -7.39 0.43 7.79
C HIS A 299 -6.78 1.77 7.32
N HIS A 300 -6.99 2.86 8.04
CA HIS A 300 -6.18 4.06 7.85
C HIS A 300 -4.69 3.80 8.15
N GLU A 301 -4.39 2.90 9.08
CA GLU A 301 -3.02 2.46 9.35
C GLU A 301 -2.49 1.51 8.27
N LEU A 302 -3.33 0.65 7.67
CA LEU A 302 -2.96 -0.11 6.48
C LEU A 302 -2.56 0.82 5.32
N CYS A 303 -3.36 1.87 5.05
CA CYS A 303 -2.99 2.90 4.08
C CYS A 303 -1.68 3.59 4.47
N ALA A 304 -1.50 3.96 5.74
CA ALA A 304 -0.31 4.63 6.25
C ALA A 304 0.97 3.80 6.10
N LEU A 305 0.90 2.45 6.12
CA LEU A 305 2.07 1.60 5.89
C LEU A 305 2.75 1.83 4.53
N VAL A 306 2.06 2.42 3.56
CA VAL A 306 2.66 2.79 2.26
C VAL A 306 3.62 3.98 2.41
N ALA A 307 3.46 4.84 3.43
CA ALA A 307 4.35 5.98 3.66
C ALA A 307 5.81 5.52 3.87
N PRO A 308 6.80 6.28 3.38
CA PRO A 308 6.73 7.58 2.69
C PRO A 308 6.57 7.49 1.16
N ARG A 309 6.32 6.30 0.62
CA ARG A 309 6.11 6.01 -0.80
C ARG A 309 4.75 6.58 -1.25
N ALA A 310 4.42 6.48 -2.53
CA ALA A 310 3.19 7.06 -3.05
C ALA A 310 2.00 6.10 -2.95
N LEU A 311 0.83 6.65 -2.55
CA LEU A 311 -0.46 5.96 -2.51
C LEU A 311 -1.53 6.80 -3.21
N LEU A 312 -2.28 6.18 -4.13
CA LEU A 312 -3.48 6.76 -4.74
C LEU A 312 -4.64 5.78 -4.56
N VAL A 313 -5.73 6.25 -3.97
CA VAL A 313 -6.94 5.46 -3.73
C VAL A 313 -8.08 6.05 -4.56
N PHE A 314 -8.72 5.24 -5.40
CA PHE A 314 -9.97 5.57 -6.07
C PHE A 314 -11.13 4.84 -5.39
N GLY A 315 -12.25 5.52 -5.20
CA GLY A 315 -13.49 4.93 -4.72
C GLY A 315 -14.64 5.18 -5.70
N ASN A 316 -15.79 4.54 -5.44
CA ASN A 316 -16.98 4.65 -6.29
C ASN A 316 -18.25 4.59 -5.43
N PRO A 317 -18.76 5.73 -4.97
CA PRO A 317 -19.92 5.81 -4.08
C PRO A 317 -21.22 5.23 -4.64
N ASP A 318 -21.32 4.96 -5.94
CA ASP A 318 -22.48 4.27 -6.54
C ASP A 318 -22.60 2.80 -6.09
N TYR A 319 -21.54 2.26 -5.47
CA TYR A 319 -21.52 0.89 -4.98
C TYR A 319 -21.42 0.83 -3.46
N PRO A 320 -22.56 0.88 -2.74
CA PRO A 320 -22.61 1.03 -1.27
C PRO A 320 -21.77 0.00 -0.51
N TRP A 321 -21.65 -1.24 -1.01
CA TRP A 321 -20.86 -2.28 -0.34
C TRP A 321 -19.37 -1.93 -0.19
N LEU A 322 -18.84 -0.97 -0.98
CA LEU A 322 -17.46 -0.49 -0.86
C LEU A 322 -17.23 0.33 0.42
N ALA A 323 -18.28 0.84 1.07
CA ALA A 323 -18.17 1.66 2.27
C ALA A 323 -17.31 2.93 2.06
N ASP A 324 -17.45 3.61 0.92
CA ASP A 324 -16.53 4.68 0.50
C ASP A 324 -16.47 5.87 1.46
N ARG A 325 -17.54 6.15 2.25
CA ARG A 325 -17.44 7.13 3.34
C ARG A 325 -16.39 6.69 4.38
N ALA A 326 -16.32 5.40 4.69
CA ALA A 326 -15.29 4.87 5.58
C ALA A 326 -13.90 4.91 4.92
N GLY A 327 -13.84 4.69 3.60
CA GLY A 327 -12.63 4.87 2.79
C GLY A 327 -12.12 6.31 2.82
N TYR A 328 -13.01 7.29 2.67
CA TYR A 328 -12.69 8.70 2.77
C TYR A 328 -12.11 9.07 4.14
N VAL A 329 -12.79 8.71 5.23
CA VAL A 329 -12.32 8.96 6.61
C VAL A 329 -10.93 8.34 6.81
N SER A 330 -10.75 7.11 6.38
CA SER A 330 -9.48 6.38 6.44
C SER A 330 -8.37 7.09 5.67
N CYS A 331 -8.63 7.52 4.43
CA CYS A 331 -7.66 8.23 3.61
C CYS A 331 -7.26 9.58 4.20
N VAL A 332 -8.22 10.35 4.75
CA VAL A 332 -7.94 11.61 5.46
C VAL A 332 -7.06 11.37 6.69
N ALA A 333 -7.37 10.33 7.48
CA ALA A 333 -6.58 9.95 8.65
C ALA A 333 -5.15 9.52 8.25
N ALA A 334 -5.03 8.61 7.28
CA ALA A 334 -3.75 8.13 6.80
C ALA A 334 -2.86 9.24 6.24
N ARG A 335 -3.43 10.18 5.46
CA ARG A 335 -2.69 11.28 4.84
C ARG A 335 -1.98 12.17 5.86
N ARG A 336 -2.46 12.22 7.13
CA ARG A 336 -1.77 12.94 8.22
C ARG A 336 -0.37 12.41 8.49
N VAL A 337 -0.08 11.13 8.19
CA VAL A 337 1.28 10.56 8.32
C VAL A 337 2.22 11.20 7.30
N TRP A 338 1.81 11.29 6.04
CA TRP A 338 2.62 11.99 5.03
C TRP A 338 2.74 13.49 5.31
N ALA A 339 1.65 14.12 5.79
CA ALA A 339 1.66 15.53 6.19
C ALA A 339 2.63 15.79 7.35
N GLN A 340 2.72 14.88 8.33
CA GLN A 340 3.67 14.96 9.44
C GLN A 340 5.13 15.06 8.93
N TYR A 341 5.42 14.43 7.80
CA TYR A 341 6.78 14.42 7.22
C TYR A 341 6.98 15.43 6.09
N GLY A 342 5.98 16.30 5.82
CA GLY A 342 6.05 17.35 4.81
C GLY A 342 5.95 16.86 3.36
N ILE A 343 5.36 15.68 3.15
CA ILE A 343 5.23 14.99 1.85
C ILE A 343 3.79 14.58 1.56
N ALA A 344 2.80 15.37 1.99
CA ALA A 344 1.37 15.07 1.84
C ALA A 344 0.94 14.87 0.38
N ASP A 345 1.67 15.45 -0.57
CA ASP A 345 1.49 15.30 -2.01
C ASP A 345 1.77 13.89 -2.55
N ARG A 346 2.29 12.97 -1.72
CA ARG A 346 2.50 11.55 -2.07
C ARG A 346 1.31 10.66 -1.75
N MET A 347 0.28 11.17 -1.08
CA MET A 347 -0.93 10.42 -0.78
C MET A 347 -2.15 11.17 -1.32
N GLY A 348 -2.81 10.57 -2.32
CA GLY A 348 -4.02 11.08 -2.93
C GLY A 348 -5.20 10.11 -2.80
N TYR A 349 -6.39 10.67 -2.90
CA TYR A 349 -7.65 9.92 -3.00
C TYR A 349 -8.65 10.65 -3.86
N SER A 350 -9.48 9.87 -4.59
CA SER A 350 -10.60 10.36 -5.39
C SER A 350 -11.80 9.43 -5.19
N PHE A 351 -12.89 9.96 -4.67
CA PHE A 351 -14.16 9.26 -4.45
C PHE A 351 -15.24 9.95 -5.27
N GLN A 352 -15.39 9.49 -6.53
CA GLN A 352 -16.36 10.08 -7.47
C GLN A 352 -17.39 9.03 -7.90
N ASP A 353 -18.60 9.50 -8.17
CA ASP A 353 -19.76 8.69 -8.60
C ASP A 353 -19.93 8.70 -10.13
N LYS A 354 -20.97 8.04 -10.63
CA LYS A 354 -21.43 8.02 -12.03
C LYS A 354 -20.57 7.20 -12.98
N HIS A 355 -19.95 6.15 -12.48
CA HIS A 355 -19.24 5.19 -13.33
C HIS A 355 -19.46 3.74 -12.89
N MET A 356 -19.24 2.80 -13.80
CA MET A 356 -19.34 1.39 -13.48
C MET A 356 -18.21 0.93 -12.55
N HIS A 357 -18.49 -0.08 -11.73
CA HIS A 357 -17.49 -0.72 -10.88
C HIS A 357 -16.25 -1.15 -11.68
N CYS A 358 -15.09 -0.76 -11.21
CA CYS A 358 -13.80 -1.01 -11.86
C CYS A 358 -13.61 -0.34 -13.25
N ALA A 359 -14.32 0.74 -13.52
CA ALA A 359 -14.17 1.50 -14.76
C ALA A 359 -13.84 2.95 -14.43
N LEU A 360 -12.54 3.27 -14.37
CA LEU A 360 -12.08 4.65 -14.08
C LEU A 360 -12.56 5.60 -15.20
N PRO A 361 -13.41 6.59 -14.89
CA PRO A 361 -13.94 7.52 -15.88
C PRO A 361 -12.84 8.47 -16.35
N GLN A 362 -13.02 9.08 -17.56
CA GLN A 362 -12.01 9.98 -18.14
C GLN A 362 -11.75 11.23 -17.29
N GLU A 363 -12.73 11.64 -16.52
CA GLU A 363 -12.65 12.78 -15.62
C GLU A 363 -11.60 12.59 -14.51
N GLU A 364 -11.34 11.32 -14.11
CA GLU A 364 -10.33 10.95 -13.10
C GLU A 364 -8.96 10.60 -13.71
N TRP A 365 -8.84 10.51 -15.04
CA TRP A 365 -7.54 10.21 -15.68
C TRP A 365 -6.45 11.20 -15.31
N PRO A 366 -6.70 12.54 -15.27
CA PRO A 366 -5.65 13.51 -14.88
C PRO A 366 -5.04 13.23 -13.51
N GLU A 367 -5.83 12.73 -12.56
CA GLU A 367 -5.36 12.38 -11.21
C GLU A 367 -4.43 11.16 -11.24
N LEU A 368 -4.80 10.13 -12.00
CA LEU A 368 -3.97 8.96 -12.23
C LEU A 368 -2.68 9.33 -12.99
N GLU A 369 -2.80 10.11 -14.07
CA GLU A 369 -1.68 10.56 -14.88
C GLU A 369 -0.66 11.35 -14.06
N ALA A 370 -1.11 12.24 -13.17
CA ALA A 370 -0.24 13.03 -12.32
C ALA A 370 0.62 12.12 -11.39
N PHE A 371 0.01 11.11 -10.77
CA PHE A 371 0.75 10.16 -9.91
C PHE A 371 1.72 9.29 -10.71
N VAL A 372 1.31 8.77 -11.87
CA VAL A 372 2.18 8.00 -12.76
C VAL A 372 3.34 8.86 -13.27
N ASP A 373 3.06 10.07 -13.74
CA ASP A 373 4.07 10.99 -14.26
C ASP A 373 5.10 11.37 -13.19
N ARG A 374 4.64 11.66 -11.95
CA ARG A 374 5.54 12.05 -10.88
C ARG A 374 6.35 10.88 -10.32
N PHE A 375 5.68 9.79 -9.94
CA PHE A 375 6.33 8.74 -9.13
C PHE A 375 6.96 7.61 -9.96
N LEU A 376 6.53 7.41 -11.21
CA LEU A 376 7.17 6.47 -12.12
C LEU A 376 8.09 7.15 -13.14
N LEU A 377 7.73 8.34 -13.64
CA LEU A 377 8.52 9.01 -14.66
C LEU A 377 9.41 10.13 -14.11
N GLY A 378 9.23 10.50 -12.84
CA GLY A 378 10.04 11.55 -12.18
C GLY A 378 9.78 12.96 -12.73
N LYS A 379 8.59 13.20 -13.31
CA LYS A 379 8.21 14.54 -13.80
C LYS A 379 7.82 15.43 -12.62
N ASP A 380 8.13 16.70 -12.71
CA ASP A 380 7.72 17.71 -11.74
C ASP A 380 6.29 18.19 -12.05
N VAL A 381 5.31 17.43 -11.54
CA VAL A 381 3.88 17.72 -11.68
C VAL A 381 3.21 17.69 -10.30
N PRO A 382 2.17 18.53 -10.06
CA PRO A 382 1.44 18.51 -8.79
C PRO A 382 0.63 17.21 -8.65
N THR A 383 0.58 16.68 -7.43
CA THR A 383 -0.15 15.45 -7.06
C THR A 383 -1.06 15.66 -5.85
N GLU A 384 -1.53 16.89 -5.62
CA GLU A 384 -2.53 17.17 -4.59
C GLU A 384 -3.92 16.72 -5.07
N VAL A 385 -4.21 15.43 -4.89
CA VAL A 385 -5.49 14.79 -5.23
C VAL A 385 -6.23 14.47 -3.93
N THR A 386 -7.32 15.18 -3.66
CA THR A 386 -8.15 15.00 -2.47
C THR A 386 -9.62 15.19 -2.79
N THR A 387 -10.10 14.52 -3.85
CA THR A 387 -11.43 14.67 -4.43
C THR A 387 -12.43 13.74 -3.72
N ALA A 388 -13.42 14.28 -3.05
CA ALA A 388 -14.49 13.50 -2.41
C ALA A 388 -15.77 14.31 -2.23
N PRO A 389 -16.40 14.79 -3.29
CA PRO A 389 -17.50 15.77 -3.20
C PRO A 389 -18.72 15.28 -2.44
N MET A 390 -18.98 13.97 -2.41
CA MET A 390 -20.10 13.38 -1.66
C MET A 390 -19.85 13.25 -0.16
N PHE A 391 -18.64 13.51 0.33
CA PHE A 391 -18.24 13.28 1.72
C PHE A 391 -17.71 14.52 2.43
N GLU A 392 -17.78 15.70 1.80
CA GLU A 392 -17.31 16.98 2.37
C GLU A 392 -18.01 17.36 3.68
N ASP A 393 -19.25 16.88 3.90
CA ASP A 393 -20.04 17.11 5.11
C ASP A 393 -19.74 16.11 6.24
N THR A 394 -18.81 15.18 6.05
CA THR A 394 -18.47 14.17 7.06
C THR A 394 -17.79 14.81 8.27
N ASP A 395 -18.37 14.64 9.46
CA ASP A 395 -17.73 15.06 10.71
C ASP A 395 -16.57 14.15 11.08
N LEU A 396 -15.38 14.54 10.63
CA LEU A 396 -14.14 13.80 10.88
C LEU A 396 -13.75 13.76 12.37
N SER A 397 -14.24 14.71 13.20
CA SER A 397 -13.89 14.76 14.62
C SER A 397 -14.45 13.60 15.43
N GLN A 398 -15.49 12.93 14.92
CA GLN A 398 -16.04 11.70 15.49
C GLN A 398 -15.03 10.53 15.45
N TRP A 399 -14.10 10.57 14.50
CA TRP A 399 -13.17 9.47 14.22
C TRP A 399 -11.71 9.81 14.48
N ILE A 400 -11.31 11.06 14.30
CA ILE A 400 -9.92 11.51 14.30
C ILE A 400 -9.77 12.63 15.34
N ASN A 401 -9.39 12.27 16.55
CA ASN A 401 -9.25 13.17 17.69
C ASN A 401 -7.79 13.41 18.13
N TRP A 402 -6.81 12.96 17.35
CA TRP A 402 -5.36 13.08 17.53
C TRP A 402 -4.67 13.96 16.48
#